data_e5de09f7c64c7794e3411f31531904ec
#
_entry.id   e5de09f7c64c7794e3411f31531904ec
#
_cell.length_a   1.000
_cell.length_b   1.000
_cell.length_c   1.000
_cell.angle_alpha   90.00
_cell.angle_beta   90.00
_cell.angle_gamma   90.00
#
_symmetry.space_group_name_H-M   'P 1'
#
loop_
_entity.id
_entity.type
_entity.pdbx_description
1 polymer ?
#
loop_
_entity_poly.entity_id
_entity_poly.type
_entity_poly.pdbx_seq_one_letter_code
_entity_poly.pdbx_strand_id
1 'polypeptide(L)'
;MERAGIDETFVRDLVRDLHPDLADLDIRPVPSGWDNQLWRLGDELAVRPPMTERAPALLRKEFRWLPELATRLPLPVPTPQRLSEPTPRFPRPWVIATWVPGKPADGAEISNVRQAASDRCGAGLQTWGRAGRRILECVFAFT
;
A
#
# COMPACT_ATOMS: atom_id res chain seq x y z
N MET A 1 5.25 -19.19 15.02
CA MET A 1 5.84 -18.59 13.83
C MET A 1 6.33 -17.21 14.20
N GLU A 2 7.61 -17.05 14.36
CA GLU A 2 8.20 -15.75 14.68
C GLU A 2 7.86 -14.79 13.55
N ARG A 3 7.13 -13.74 13.87
CA ARG A 3 7.09 -12.53 13.06
C ARG A 3 8.52 -12.02 13.05
N ALA A 4 9.26 -12.28 11.98
CA ALA A 4 10.60 -11.76 11.80
C ALA A 4 10.55 -10.28 12.21
N GLY A 5 11.38 -9.91 13.17
CA GLY A 5 11.31 -8.63 13.86
C GLY A 5 11.56 -7.44 12.93
N ILE A 6 10.55 -7.11 12.15
CA ILE A 6 10.50 -5.87 11.39
C ILE A 6 10.05 -4.80 12.38
N ASP A 7 11.01 -4.12 12.96
CA ASP A 7 10.80 -2.99 13.85
C ASP A 7 11.18 -1.66 13.16
N GLU A 8 11.03 -0.57 13.84
CA GLU A 8 11.34 0.75 13.32
C GLU A 8 12.80 0.87 12.88
N THR A 9 13.72 0.33 13.67
CA THR A 9 15.16 0.37 13.36
C THR A 9 15.45 -0.39 12.07
N PHE A 10 14.86 -1.56 11.93
CA PHE A 10 14.99 -2.37 10.72
C PHE A 10 14.45 -1.66 9.48
N VAL A 11 13.26 -1.05 9.57
CA VAL A 11 12.67 -0.29 8.46
C VAL A 11 13.50 0.94 8.11
N ARG A 12 14.03 1.63 9.11
CA ARG A 12 14.94 2.77 8.92
C ARG A 12 16.20 2.36 8.18
N ASP A 13 16.78 1.22 8.52
CA ASP A 13 17.95 0.69 7.84
C ASP A 13 17.64 0.30 6.39
N LEU A 14 16.48 -0.34 6.13
CA LEU A 14 16.05 -0.63 4.76
C LEU A 14 15.92 0.63 3.90
N VAL A 15 15.30 1.68 4.46
CA VAL A 15 15.16 2.96 3.75
C VAL A 15 16.53 3.58 3.51
N ARG A 16 17.39 3.61 4.51
CA ARG A 16 18.75 4.19 4.40
C ARG A 16 19.59 3.48 3.35
N ASP A 17 19.53 2.15 3.30
CA ASP A 17 20.35 1.35 2.41
C ASP A 17 20.00 1.57 0.92
N LEU A 18 18.73 1.71 0.60
CA LEU A 18 18.25 1.79 -0.79
C LEU A 18 17.72 3.17 -1.20
N HIS A 19 17.31 3.99 -0.25
CA HIS A 19 16.74 5.30 -0.48
C HIS A 19 17.30 6.33 0.50
N PRO A 20 18.61 6.63 0.43
CA PRO A 20 19.26 7.52 1.38
C PRO A 20 18.69 8.95 1.38
N ASP A 21 18.06 9.37 0.29
CA ASP A 21 17.35 10.64 0.17
C ASP A 21 16.09 10.73 1.06
N LEU A 22 15.57 9.60 1.52
CA LEU A 22 14.42 9.51 2.41
C LEU A 22 14.78 9.11 3.85
N ALA A 23 16.05 8.89 4.13
CA ALA A 23 16.53 8.33 5.40
C ALA A 23 16.26 9.23 6.62
N ASP A 24 16.15 10.54 6.41
CA ASP A 24 15.93 11.53 7.47
C ASP A 24 14.44 11.74 7.82
N LEU A 25 13.54 11.12 7.05
CA LEU A 25 12.12 11.21 7.32
C LEU A 25 11.75 10.40 8.57
N ASP A 26 10.77 10.92 9.30
CA ASP A 26 10.22 10.24 10.48
C ASP A 26 9.52 8.93 10.08
N ILE A 27 9.74 7.88 10.87
CA ILE A 27 9.15 6.55 10.64
C ILE A 27 8.26 6.21 11.82
N ARG A 28 7.01 5.87 11.54
CA ARG A 28 6.00 5.51 12.55
C ARG A 28 5.27 4.24 12.15
N PRO A 29 5.05 3.29 13.09
CA PRO A 29 4.21 2.13 12.84
C PRO A 29 2.76 2.54 12.63
N VAL A 30 2.08 1.82 11.73
CA VAL A 30 0.65 1.98 11.47
C VAL A 30 -0.01 0.61 11.61
N PRO A 31 -1.27 0.52 12.08
CA PRO A 31 -2.00 -0.74 12.05
C PRO A 31 -1.95 -1.35 10.66
N SER A 32 -1.57 -2.63 10.59
CA SER A 32 -1.22 -3.30 9.35
C SER A 32 -2.29 -4.29 8.91
N GLY A 33 -2.39 -4.51 7.60
CA GLY A 33 -3.17 -5.60 7.02
C GLY A 33 -2.50 -6.98 7.19
N TRP A 34 -3.02 -7.98 6.48
CA TRP A 34 -2.58 -9.37 6.60
C TRP A 34 -1.28 -9.70 5.85
N ASP A 35 -1.07 -9.09 4.69
CA ASP A 35 0.02 -9.46 3.79
C ASP A 35 1.28 -8.60 3.94
N ASN A 36 1.11 -7.35 4.39
CA ASN A 36 2.22 -6.40 4.53
C ASN A 36 2.13 -5.68 5.87
N GLN A 37 3.29 -5.36 6.44
CA GLN A 37 3.33 -4.32 7.44
C GLN A 37 3.19 -2.95 6.78
N LEU A 38 2.76 -1.97 7.55
CA LEU A 38 2.61 -0.60 7.11
C LEU A 38 3.34 0.34 8.07
N TRP A 39 4.24 1.14 7.51
CA TRP A 39 5.01 2.13 8.25
C TRP A 39 4.85 3.48 7.57
N ARG A 40 4.44 4.49 8.31
CA ARG A 40 4.39 5.84 7.78
C ARG A 40 5.81 6.40 7.68
N LEU A 41 6.14 7.01 6.54
CA LEU A 41 7.44 7.64 6.26
C LEU A 41 7.21 9.11 5.95
N GLY A 42 7.54 9.97 6.90
CA GLY A 42 7.19 11.39 6.84
C GLY A 42 5.68 11.60 6.80
N ASP A 43 5.24 12.63 6.12
CA ASP A 43 3.81 12.98 6.03
C ASP A 43 3.11 12.44 4.78
N GLU A 44 3.87 12.15 3.73
CA GLU A 44 3.33 11.86 2.40
C GLU A 44 3.58 10.43 1.90
N LEU A 45 4.39 9.65 2.61
CA LEU A 45 4.83 8.34 2.16
C LEU A 45 4.53 7.24 3.18
N ALA A 46 4.52 6.01 2.69
CA ALA A 46 4.43 4.80 3.49
C ALA A 46 5.36 3.72 2.97
N VAL A 47 5.96 2.96 3.87
CA VAL A 47 6.79 1.79 3.58
C VAL A 47 5.97 0.53 3.83
N ARG A 48 5.98 -0.39 2.88
CA ARG A 48 5.19 -1.63 2.92
C ARG A 48 6.08 -2.85 2.73
N PRO A 49 6.74 -3.35 3.78
CA PRO A 49 7.45 -4.62 3.71
C PRO A 49 6.47 -5.80 3.74
N PRO A 50 6.63 -6.79 2.85
CA PRO A 50 5.76 -7.95 2.79
C PRO A 50 5.99 -8.90 3.96
N MET A 51 4.90 -9.49 4.48
CA MET A 51 4.93 -10.49 5.56
C MET A 51 4.66 -11.91 5.07
N THR A 52 3.99 -12.07 3.94
CA THR A 52 3.59 -13.38 3.38
C THR A 52 4.36 -13.70 2.10
N GLU A 53 4.38 -14.97 1.72
CA GLU A 53 5.05 -15.40 0.49
C GLU A 53 4.39 -14.91 -0.80
N ARG A 54 3.09 -14.64 -0.75
CA ARG A 54 2.34 -14.11 -1.90
C ARG A 54 2.49 -12.59 -2.09
N ALA A 55 2.78 -11.87 -1.03
CA ALA A 55 2.83 -10.41 -1.04
C ALA A 55 3.84 -9.83 -2.03
N PRO A 56 5.05 -10.38 -2.23
CA PRO A 56 5.99 -9.88 -3.24
C PRO A 56 5.42 -9.80 -4.65
N ALA A 57 4.72 -10.83 -5.09
CA ALA A 57 4.11 -10.85 -6.42
C ALA A 57 3.00 -9.81 -6.56
N LEU A 58 2.21 -9.60 -5.50
CA LEU A 58 1.17 -8.58 -5.44
C LEU A 58 1.77 -7.17 -5.49
N LEU A 59 2.83 -6.90 -4.74
CA LEU A 59 3.51 -5.61 -4.73
C LEU A 59 4.10 -5.25 -6.11
N ARG A 60 4.70 -6.22 -6.82
CA ARG A 60 5.20 -6.01 -8.18
C ARG A 60 4.07 -5.68 -9.15
N LYS A 61 2.94 -6.37 -9.02
CA LYS A 61 1.75 -6.14 -9.82
C LYS A 61 1.16 -4.76 -9.56
N GLU A 62 1.04 -4.37 -8.30
CA GLU A 62 0.59 -3.03 -7.91
C GLU A 62 1.53 -1.96 -8.46
N PHE A 63 2.84 -2.12 -8.31
CA PHE A 63 3.83 -1.18 -8.82
C PHE A 63 3.70 -0.96 -10.32
N ARG A 64 3.39 -2.00 -11.07
CA ARG A 64 3.24 -1.93 -12.52
C ARG A 64 1.96 -1.21 -12.95
N TRP A 65 0.84 -1.48 -12.29
CA TRP A 65 -0.48 -1.08 -12.81
C TRP A 65 -1.10 0.10 -12.05
N LEU A 66 -0.86 0.21 -10.76
CA LEU A 66 -1.54 1.18 -9.92
C LEU A 66 -1.20 2.64 -10.23
N PRO A 67 0.03 3.03 -10.62
CA PRO A 67 0.31 4.41 -10.99
C PRO A 67 -0.53 4.91 -12.17
N GLU A 68 -0.78 4.09 -13.16
CA GLU A 68 -1.64 4.43 -14.30
C GLU A 68 -3.11 4.48 -13.87
N LEU A 69 -3.54 3.51 -13.08
CA LEU A 69 -4.92 3.43 -12.60
C LEU A 69 -5.27 4.58 -11.66
N ALA A 70 -4.36 5.00 -10.81
CA ALA A 70 -4.56 6.08 -9.86
C ALA A 70 -4.99 7.39 -10.54
N THR A 71 -4.51 7.64 -11.76
CA THR A 71 -4.89 8.84 -12.53
C THR A 71 -6.35 8.82 -13.03
N ARG A 72 -6.95 7.63 -13.06
CA ARG A 72 -8.32 7.42 -13.55
C ARG A 72 -9.33 7.20 -12.43
N LEU A 73 -8.86 7.02 -11.20
CA LEU A 73 -9.73 6.80 -10.05
C LEU A 73 -10.25 8.13 -9.50
N PRO A 74 -11.54 8.20 -9.11
CA PRO A 74 -12.12 9.42 -8.54
C PRO A 74 -11.68 9.67 -7.10
N LEU A 75 -11.04 8.69 -6.46
CA LEU A 75 -10.55 8.76 -5.09
C LEU A 75 -9.03 8.57 -5.05
N PRO A 76 -8.35 9.25 -4.12
CA PRO A 76 -6.93 9.00 -3.90
C PRO A 76 -6.72 7.56 -3.43
N VAL A 77 -5.72 6.91 -3.97
CA VAL A 77 -5.30 5.55 -3.58
C VAL A 77 -3.80 5.57 -3.26
N PRO A 78 -3.33 4.71 -2.34
CA PRO A 78 -1.90 4.55 -2.11
C PRO A 78 -1.22 4.13 -3.41
N THR A 79 -0.39 5.01 -3.95
CA THR A 79 0.24 4.80 -5.25
C THR A 79 1.71 4.46 -5.05
N PRO A 80 2.19 3.28 -5.51
CA PRO A 80 3.59 2.92 -5.43
C PRO A 80 4.47 3.93 -6.15
N GLN A 81 5.50 4.41 -5.46
CA GLN A 81 6.48 5.37 -5.96
C GLN A 81 7.82 4.71 -6.27
N ARG A 82 8.22 3.77 -5.41
CA ARG A 82 9.49 3.07 -5.54
C ARG A 82 9.30 1.60 -5.21
N LEU A 83 9.85 0.73 -6.05
CA LEU A 83 10.00 -0.69 -5.79
C LEU A 83 11.44 -0.95 -5.40
N SER A 84 11.64 -1.52 -4.23
CA SER A 84 12.96 -1.92 -3.73
C SER A 84 13.16 -3.41 -3.93
N GLU A 85 14.24 -3.76 -4.60
CA GLU A 85 14.58 -5.15 -4.86
C GLU A 85 15.15 -5.84 -3.60
N PRO A 86 15.10 -7.18 -3.55
CA PRO A 86 15.64 -7.95 -2.44
C PRO A 86 17.11 -7.64 -2.18
N THR A 87 17.48 -7.59 -0.91
CA THR A 87 18.86 -7.43 -0.44
C THR A 87 19.20 -8.56 0.52
N PRO A 88 20.50 -8.80 0.83
CA PRO A 88 20.88 -9.77 1.85
C PRO A 88 20.24 -9.50 3.23
N ARG A 89 19.99 -8.25 3.57
CA ARG A 89 19.30 -7.86 4.81
C ARG A 89 17.82 -8.23 4.80
N PHE A 90 17.16 -8.05 3.65
CA PHE A 90 15.75 -8.36 3.47
C PHE A 90 15.53 -9.00 2.09
N PRO A 91 15.42 -10.34 2.02
CA PRO A 91 15.38 -11.09 0.76
C PRO A 91 14.02 -11.08 0.08
N ARG A 92 13.27 -9.99 0.22
CA ARG A 92 11.96 -9.77 -0.39
C ARG A 92 11.88 -8.37 -0.98
N PRO A 93 11.20 -8.18 -2.12
CA PRO A 93 10.92 -6.84 -2.60
C PRO A 93 9.92 -6.14 -1.66
N TRP A 94 10.05 -4.83 -1.56
CA TRP A 94 9.14 -3.99 -0.79
C TRP A 94 8.91 -2.67 -1.52
N VAL A 95 7.86 -1.93 -1.17
CA VAL A 95 7.51 -0.69 -1.86
C VAL A 95 7.41 0.49 -0.91
N ILE A 96 7.73 1.67 -1.45
CA ILE A 96 7.34 2.95 -0.91
C ILE A 96 6.17 3.46 -1.75
N ALA A 97 5.06 3.77 -1.11
CA ALA A 97 3.86 4.29 -1.73
C ALA A 97 3.47 5.64 -1.13
N THR A 98 2.58 6.36 -1.79
CA THR A 98 2.00 7.58 -1.23
C THR A 98 1.13 7.24 -0.02
N TRP A 99 1.16 8.13 0.97
CA TRP A 99 0.23 8.07 2.10
C TRP A 99 -1.08 8.76 1.72
N VAL A 100 -2.18 8.08 1.89
CA VAL A 100 -3.52 8.65 1.71
C VAL A 100 -4.11 8.94 3.08
N PRO A 101 -4.39 10.21 3.41
CA PRO A 101 -5.05 10.56 4.66
C PRO A 101 -6.45 9.96 4.73
N GLY A 102 -6.83 9.46 5.90
CA GLY A 102 -8.14 8.88 6.13
C GLY A 102 -8.19 8.05 7.40
N LYS A 103 -9.35 7.51 7.68
CA LYS A 103 -9.56 6.52 8.75
C LYS A 103 -9.82 5.16 8.12
N PRO A 104 -9.32 4.06 8.73
CA PRO A 104 -9.66 2.71 8.32
C PRO A 104 -11.18 2.51 8.31
N ALA A 105 -11.67 1.83 7.27
CA ALA A 105 -13.10 1.60 7.10
C ALA A 105 -13.70 0.65 8.15
N ASP A 106 -12.89 -0.19 8.77
CA ASP A 106 -13.28 -1.12 9.83
C ASP A 106 -13.73 -0.43 11.12
N GLY A 107 -13.29 0.82 11.34
CA GLY A 107 -13.70 1.67 12.46
C GLY A 107 -14.71 2.75 12.11
N ALA A 108 -15.19 2.81 10.88
CA ALA A 108 -16.15 3.81 10.44
C ALA A 108 -17.58 3.27 10.49
N GLU A 109 -18.51 4.05 11.03
CA GLU A 109 -19.94 3.79 10.85
C GLU A 109 -20.32 4.02 9.37
N ILE A 110 -20.22 2.94 8.58
CA ILE A 110 -20.66 2.98 7.19
C ILE A 110 -22.16 2.66 7.17
N SER A 111 -22.98 3.69 7.23
CA SER A 111 -24.44 3.58 7.24
C SER A 111 -24.99 2.99 5.93
N ASN A 112 -24.25 3.05 4.82
CA ASN A 112 -24.66 2.44 3.55
C ASN A 112 -23.50 2.27 2.58
N VAL A 113 -22.84 1.11 2.62
CA VAL A 113 -21.69 0.76 1.76
C VAL A 113 -22.05 0.82 0.27
N ARG A 114 -23.27 0.42 -0.11
CA ARG A 114 -23.73 0.46 -1.50
C ARG A 114 -23.89 1.88 -2.01
N GLN A 115 -24.44 2.78 -1.18
CA GLN A 115 -24.65 4.17 -1.56
C GLN A 115 -23.32 4.92 -1.69
N ALA A 116 -22.39 4.74 -0.73
CA ALA A 116 -21.07 5.36 -0.76
C ALA A 116 -20.24 4.89 -1.96
N ALA A 117 -20.36 3.64 -2.36
CA ALA A 117 -19.71 3.11 -3.56
C ALA A 117 -20.37 3.62 -4.85
N SER A 118 -21.70 3.75 -4.86
CA SER A 118 -22.48 4.23 -6.00
C SER A 118 -22.26 5.71 -6.26
N ASP A 119 -22.31 6.55 -5.23
CA ASP A 119 -22.22 8.00 -5.37
C ASP A 119 -20.82 8.47 -5.73
N ARG A 120 -19.78 7.70 -5.37
CA ARG A 120 -18.38 8.04 -5.63
C ARG A 120 -17.75 7.31 -6.82
N CYS A 121 -18.29 6.16 -7.22
CA CYS A 121 -17.82 5.36 -8.34
C CYS A 121 -18.79 5.33 -9.53
N GLY A 122 -19.91 6.05 -9.47
CA GLY A 122 -21.05 5.88 -10.36
C GLY A 122 -20.82 6.13 -11.85
N ALA A 123 -19.75 6.82 -12.24
CA ALA A 123 -19.46 7.05 -13.65
C ALA A 123 -18.29 6.23 -14.22
N GLY A 124 -17.43 5.68 -13.37
CA GLY A 124 -16.17 5.03 -13.80
C GLY A 124 -16.21 3.50 -13.89
N LEU A 125 -17.09 2.84 -13.12
CA LEU A 125 -17.10 1.39 -12.99
C LEU A 125 -17.74 0.66 -14.18
N GLN A 126 -18.53 1.33 -15.00
CA GLN A 126 -19.19 0.72 -16.16
C GLN A 126 -18.23 0.43 -17.33
N THR A 127 -17.10 1.11 -17.38
CA THR A 127 -16.09 0.94 -18.43
C THR A 127 -14.95 -0.01 -18.08
N TRP A 128 -14.94 -0.51 -16.85
CA TRP A 128 -13.88 -1.39 -16.36
C TRP A 128 -14.30 -2.85 -16.48
N GLY A 129 -13.73 -3.55 -17.46
CA GLY A 129 -13.92 -4.98 -17.64
C GLY A 129 -13.43 -5.80 -16.43
N ARG A 130 -13.55 -7.14 -16.52
CA ARG A 130 -13.20 -8.10 -15.45
C ARG A 130 -11.82 -7.88 -14.81
N ALA A 131 -10.85 -7.32 -15.55
CA ALA A 131 -9.52 -7.01 -15.04
C ALA A 131 -9.53 -5.86 -14.01
N GLY A 132 -10.33 -4.83 -14.22
CA GLY A 132 -10.44 -3.69 -13.30
C GLY A 132 -11.07 -4.07 -11.96
N ARG A 133 -12.05 -4.97 -11.95
CA ARG A 133 -12.67 -5.47 -10.72
C ARG A 133 -11.68 -6.23 -9.82
N ARG A 134 -10.83 -7.07 -10.40
CA ARG A 134 -9.81 -7.83 -9.64
C ARG A 134 -8.75 -6.93 -8.99
N ILE A 135 -8.47 -5.79 -9.60
CA ILE A 135 -7.48 -4.84 -9.08
C ILE A 135 -8.08 -4.03 -7.93
N LEU A 136 -9.36 -3.62 -8.04
CA LEU A 136 -10.08 -2.98 -6.95
C LEU A 136 -10.23 -3.90 -5.75
N GLU A 137 -10.51 -5.18 -5.94
CA GLU A 137 -10.52 -6.17 -4.86
C GLU A 137 -9.15 -6.28 -4.17
N CYS A 138 -8.05 -6.16 -4.90
CA CYS A 138 -6.72 -6.09 -4.31
C CYS A 138 -6.48 -4.80 -3.53
N VAL A 139 -6.93 -3.65 -4.03
CA VAL A 139 -6.74 -2.35 -3.36
C VAL A 139 -7.60 -2.23 -2.11
N PHE A 140 -8.83 -2.74 -2.14
CA PHE A 140 -9.75 -2.71 -0.98
C PHE A 140 -9.51 -3.84 0.04
N ALA A 141 -8.82 -4.90 -0.32
CA ALA A 141 -8.41 -5.95 0.63
C ALA A 141 -7.24 -5.52 1.53
N PHE A 142 -6.69 -4.33 1.30
CA PHE A 142 -5.53 -3.77 2.03
C PHE A 142 -5.89 -2.61 2.96
N THR A 143 -7.16 -2.27 3.13
CA THR A 143 -7.62 -1.27 4.13
C THR A 143 -8.18 -1.92 5.37
#